data_ba387c060bb31c42ea8875d6051f8da8
#
_entry.id   ba387c060bb31c42ea8875d6051f8da8
#
_cell.length_a   1.000
_cell.length_b   1.000
_cell.length_c   1.000
_cell.angle_alpha   90.00
_cell.angle_beta   90.00
_cell.angle_gamma   90.00
#
_symmetry.space_group_name_H-M   'P 1'
#
loop_
_entity.id
_entity.type
_entity.pdbx_description
1 polymer ?
#
loop_
_entity_poly.entity_id
_entity_poly.type
_entity_poly.pdbx_seq_one_letter_code
_entity_poly.pdbx_strand_id
1 'polypeptide(L)' 'MMKCSICKNKIYTEHGHNAQPINNGRCCEMCNQKIVIPARIKECLNENRNS' A
#
# COMPACT_ATOMS: atom_id res chain seq x y z
N MET A 1 -2.78 10.21 -15.88
CA MET A 1 -2.01 9.25 -15.09
C MET A 1 -2.15 9.53 -13.61
N MET A 2 -2.12 8.49 -12.82
CA MET A 2 -2.24 8.61 -11.37
C MET A 2 -0.91 8.96 -10.73
N LYS A 3 -0.99 9.57 -9.56
CA LYS A 3 0.17 9.74 -8.70
C LYS A 3 0.05 8.84 -7.49
N CYS A 4 1.19 8.31 -7.06
CA CYS A 4 1.24 7.52 -5.84
C CYS A 4 0.84 8.38 -4.65
N SER A 5 -0.05 7.87 -3.81
CA SER A 5 -0.50 8.60 -2.63
C SER A 5 0.52 8.60 -1.50
N ILE A 6 1.56 7.80 -1.63
CA ILE A 6 2.59 7.66 -0.60
C ILE A 6 3.85 8.45 -0.97
N CYS A 7 4.45 8.13 -2.12
CA CYS A 7 5.71 8.78 -2.52
C CYS A 7 5.53 9.90 -3.53
N LYS A 8 4.33 10.06 -4.06
CA LYS A 8 3.98 11.13 -5.00
C LYS A 8 4.60 10.98 -6.40
N ASN A 9 5.23 9.86 -6.67
CA ASN A 9 5.73 9.56 -8.00
C ASN A 9 4.59 9.11 -8.91
N LYS A 10 4.84 9.10 -10.22
CA LYS A 10 3.83 8.65 -11.18
C LYS A 10 3.60 7.16 -11.06
N ILE A 11 2.35 6.76 -11.22
CA ILE A 11 1.96 5.36 -11.33
C ILE A 11 1.81 5.04 -12.81
N TYR A 12 2.54 4.02 -13.27
CA TYR A 12 2.54 3.66 -14.69
C TYR A 12 1.49 2.63 -15.06
N THR A 13 0.79 2.07 -14.10
CA THR A 13 -0.31 1.15 -14.34
C THR A 13 -1.63 1.91 -14.39
N GLU A 14 -2.65 1.27 -14.95
CA GLU A 14 -3.95 1.93 -15.09
C GLU A 14 -4.62 2.20 -13.75
N HIS A 15 -4.47 1.29 -12.82
CA HIS A 15 -5.21 1.36 -11.55
C HIS A 15 -4.32 1.54 -10.33
N GLY A 16 -3.02 1.33 -10.48
CA GLY A 16 -2.12 1.34 -9.35
C GLY A 16 -2.42 0.20 -8.39
N HIS A 17 -1.97 0.34 -7.17
CA HIS A 17 -2.21 -0.64 -6.12
C HIS A 17 -2.96 0.00 -4.97
N ASN A 18 -3.72 -0.82 -4.24
CA ASN A 18 -4.42 -0.33 -3.06
C ASN A 18 -3.42 0.03 -1.98
N ALA A 19 -3.48 1.27 -1.51
CA ALA A 19 -2.52 1.78 -0.52
C ALA A 19 -2.93 1.52 0.92
N GLN A 20 -4.08 0.91 1.16
CA GLN A 20 -4.47 0.58 2.52
C GLN A 20 -3.56 -0.49 3.10
N PRO A 21 -3.22 -0.47 4.37
CA PRO A 21 -3.77 0.40 5.42
C PRO A 21 -3.08 1.76 5.58
N ILE A 22 -2.16 2.10 4.67
CA ILE A 22 -1.43 3.36 4.79
C ILE A 22 -2.37 4.54 4.57
N ASN A 23 -3.12 4.51 3.46
CA ASN A 23 -4.16 5.50 3.20
C ASN A 23 -5.19 4.93 2.23
N ASN A 24 -6.20 5.75 1.89
CA ASN A 24 -7.28 5.29 1.03
C ASN A 24 -7.01 5.49 -0.46
N GLY A 25 -5.81 5.92 -0.82
CA GLY A 25 -5.46 6.20 -2.20
C GLY A 25 -4.88 5.00 -2.92
N ARG A 26 -4.15 5.30 -3.97
CA ARG A 26 -3.44 4.30 -4.75
C ARG A 26 -1.95 4.55 -4.67
N CYS A 27 -1.16 3.50 -4.72
CA CYS A 27 0.29 3.62 -4.66
C CYS A 27 0.95 2.93 -5.84
N CYS A 28 2.21 3.26 -6.05
CA CYS A 28 3.00 2.61 -7.09
C CYS A 28 3.45 1.23 -6.60
N GLU A 29 4.00 0.46 -7.54
CA GLU A 29 4.45 -0.89 -7.23
C GLU A 29 5.51 -0.91 -6.13
N MET A 30 6.44 0.03 -6.18
CA MET A 30 7.49 0.11 -5.17
C MET A 30 6.92 0.33 -3.77
N CYS A 31 6.00 1.27 -3.63
CA CYS A 31 5.37 1.51 -2.33
C CYS A 31 4.53 0.33 -1.90
N ASN A 32 3.85 -0.32 -2.85
CA ASN A 32 3.08 -1.50 -2.53
C ASN A 32 3.97 -2.58 -1.90
N GLN A 33 5.11 -2.84 -2.52
CA GLN A 33 6.01 -3.89 -2.04
C GLN A 33 6.76 -3.53 -0.78
N LYS A 34 7.17 -2.26 -0.66
CA LYS A 34 8.07 -1.86 0.43
C LYS A 34 7.35 -1.30 1.64
N ILE A 35 6.15 -0.80 1.46
CA ILE A 35 5.42 -0.12 2.52
C ILE A 35 4.09 -0.81 2.82
N VAL A 36 3.26 -1.01 1.80
CA VAL A 36 1.91 -1.52 1.98
C VAL A 36 1.91 -2.98 2.40
N ILE A 37 2.63 -3.83 1.69
CA ILE A 37 2.66 -5.25 1.99
C ILE A 37 3.22 -5.51 3.39
N PRO A 38 4.35 -4.92 3.79
CA PRO A 38 4.82 -5.08 5.17
C PRO A 38 3.80 -4.60 6.21
N ALA A 39 3.10 -3.51 5.93
CA ALA A 39 2.08 -3.02 6.86
C ALA A 39 0.93 -4.01 6.99
N ARG A 40 0.50 -4.62 5.89
CA ARG A 40 -0.56 -5.62 5.92
C ARG A 40 -0.15 -6.85 6.70
N ILE A 41 1.08 -7.29 6.51
CA ILE A 41 1.59 -8.44 7.24
C ILE A 41 1.59 -8.16 8.74
N LYS A 42 2.02 -6.96 9.11
CA LYS A 42 2.03 -6.56 10.51
C LYS A 42 0.63 -6.55 11.10
N GLU A 43 -0.34 -6.03 10.38
CA GLU A 43 -1.72 -6.03 10.84
C GLU A 43 -2.27 -7.45 10.99
N CYS A 44 -1.96 -8.31 10.06
CA CYS A 44 -2.40 -9.70 10.12
C CYS A 44 -1.84 -10.41 11.36
N LEU A 45 -0.57 -10.18 11.66
CA LEU A 45 0.04 -10.76 12.84
C LEU A 45 -0.60 -10.22 14.12
N ASN A 46 -0.91 -8.94 14.13
CA ASN A 46 -1.58 -8.35 15.30
C ASN A 46 -2.96 -8.95 15.52
N GLU A 47 -3.70 -9.16 14.45
CA GLU A 47 -5.02 -9.78 14.55
C GLU A 47 -4.92 -11.20 15.09
N ASN A 48 -3.97 -11.97 14.60
CA ASN A 48 -3.74 -13.33 15.08
C ASN A 48 -3.40 -13.34 16.56
N ARG A 49 -2.68 -12.34 17.01
CA ARG A 49 -2.28 -12.27 18.41
C ARG A 49 -3.46 -11.95 19.31
N ASN A 50 -4.42 -11.21 18.81
CA ASN A 50 -5.59 -10.80 19.58
C ASN A 50 -6.69 -11.85 19.61
N SER A 51 -6.62 -12.81 18.75
CA SER A 51 -7.68 -13.84 18.68
C SER A 51 -7.30 -15.14 19.41
#